data_9fd4caff6c2d242a13989cd7d012616c
#
_entry.id   9fd4caff6c2d242a13989cd7d012616c
#
_cell.length_a   1.000
_cell.length_b   1.000
_cell.length_c   1.000
_cell.angle_alpha   90.00
_cell.angle_beta   90.00
_cell.angle_gamma   90.00
#
_symmetry.space_group_name_H-M   'P 1'
#
loop_
_entity.id
_entity.type
_entity.pdbx_description
1 polymer ?
#
loop_
_entity_poly.entity_id
_entity_poly.type
_entity_poly.pdbx_seq_one_letter_code
_entity_poly.pdbx_strand_id
1 'polypeptide(L)'
;MSLCAVAAAAAYDRKPLLGAANNIQLPSSDTVHVGGSKRIEIGGGHWVWTKKVGNGDTKVLLLHGGPGADHRYFEGFEDFLPLNGIEFYYYDQLDSTNSEKPNDPSLWTIPRYTDEVEAVRRGLGLDQFYLLGHSWGGLLAIEYALKYQQHLKGLVISNMAASTDSFVEHVTKLRSQFPADVRAKLEFYEKADKTEDPAYQQLLFERLYKIFICRLDPWPDPVLRSLGGWNQHVYKVLQGRSEFEATGRMKGWDRWNDLAKIKVRTLAMGARYDEMDPEDMRRMATLLPDGQAWISETGSHFAMYDDQHNYFQALLGFLKG
;
A
#
# COMPACT_ATOMS: atom_id res chain seq x y z
N MET A 1 -7.63 47.28 1.40
CA MET A 1 -9.05 47.64 1.47
C MET A 1 -9.81 46.40 1.86
N SER A 2 -10.39 46.44 3.07
CA SER A 2 -11.05 45.32 3.72
C SER A 2 -12.46 45.16 3.15
N LEU A 3 -12.83 43.93 2.73
CA LEU A 3 -14.22 43.58 2.43
C LEU A 3 -14.72 42.69 3.58
N CYS A 4 -15.30 43.33 4.61
CA CYS A 4 -16.23 42.70 5.54
C CYS A 4 -17.57 42.56 4.84
N ALA A 5 -17.93 41.36 4.38
CA ALA A 5 -19.32 41.10 3.99
C ALA A 5 -20.11 40.73 5.24
N VAL A 6 -21.06 41.59 5.61
CA VAL A 6 -22.05 41.35 6.64
C VAL A 6 -23.06 40.34 6.04
N ALA A 7 -23.03 39.11 6.53
CA ALA A 7 -24.07 38.14 6.23
C ALA A 7 -25.31 38.46 7.07
N ALA A 8 -26.37 38.94 6.42
CA ALA A 8 -27.70 39.08 7.04
C ALA A 8 -28.24 37.66 7.33
N ALA A 9 -28.43 37.34 8.61
CA ALA A 9 -29.10 36.13 9.04
C ALA A 9 -30.60 36.23 8.70
N ALA A 10 -31.02 35.60 7.60
CA ALA A 10 -32.44 35.33 7.39
C ALA A 10 -32.87 34.26 8.39
N ALA A 11 -33.75 34.63 9.31
CA ALA A 11 -34.43 33.68 10.19
C ALA A 11 -35.31 32.77 9.34
N TYR A 12 -34.81 31.62 8.98
CA TYR A 12 -35.59 30.54 8.37
C TYR A 12 -36.40 29.89 9.50
N ASP A 13 -37.72 30.11 9.48
CA ASP A 13 -38.66 29.41 10.35
C ASP A 13 -38.64 27.92 10.02
N ARG A 14 -37.80 27.17 10.74
CA ARG A 14 -37.69 25.71 10.60
C ARG A 14 -38.89 25.09 11.30
N LYS A 15 -39.93 24.75 10.54
CA LYS A 15 -40.91 23.79 11.04
C LYS A 15 -40.15 22.53 11.51
N PRO A 16 -40.39 22.05 12.74
CA PRO A 16 -39.76 20.82 13.19
C PRO A 16 -40.22 19.68 12.28
N LEU A 17 -39.26 18.90 11.80
CA LEU A 17 -39.52 17.60 11.15
C LEU A 17 -40.17 16.68 12.18
N LEU A 18 -41.51 16.70 12.25
CA LEU A 18 -42.31 15.82 13.11
C LEU A 18 -42.40 14.45 12.42
N GLY A 19 -41.82 13.44 13.01
CA GLY A 19 -42.05 12.05 12.63
C GLY A 19 -40.86 11.16 12.99
N ALA A 20 -41.00 10.41 14.08
CA ALA A 20 -40.23 9.21 14.44
C ALA A 20 -38.69 9.38 14.49
N ALA A 21 -38.21 10.22 15.42
CA ALA A 21 -36.77 10.30 15.73
C ALA A 21 -36.37 9.43 16.95
N ASN A 22 -37.05 8.32 17.22
CA ASN A 22 -36.89 7.62 18.49
C ASN A 22 -35.65 6.69 18.58
N ASN A 23 -34.76 6.65 17.56
CA ASN A 23 -33.52 5.85 17.64
C ASN A 23 -32.36 6.46 16.83
N ILE A 24 -32.30 7.78 16.68
CA ILE A 24 -31.12 8.42 16.07
C ILE A 24 -30.04 8.50 17.13
N GLN A 25 -28.95 7.73 16.95
CA GLN A 25 -27.73 7.88 17.75
C GLN A 25 -26.81 8.89 17.04
N LEU A 26 -26.56 10.00 17.70
CA LEU A 26 -25.57 10.99 17.26
C LEU A 26 -24.32 10.89 18.14
N PRO A 27 -23.13 11.09 17.54
CA PRO A 27 -21.92 11.25 18.34
C PRO A 27 -22.01 12.51 19.21
N SER A 28 -21.12 12.61 20.23
CA SER A 28 -21.06 13.79 21.12
C SER A 28 -20.95 15.08 20.31
N SER A 29 -21.70 16.12 20.75
CA SER A 29 -21.65 17.46 20.16
C SER A 29 -20.39 18.25 20.52
N ASP A 30 -19.57 17.75 21.46
CA ASP A 30 -18.45 18.49 22.04
C ASP A 30 -17.20 18.45 21.19
N THR A 31 -17.19 17.63 20.13
CA THR A 31 -16.07 17.48 19.21
C THR A 31 -16.54 17.44 17.75
N VAL A 32 -15.71 17.99 16.87
CA VAL A 32 -15.91 17.83 15.42
C VAL A 32 -15.49 16.43 15.01
N HIS A 33 -16.40 15.68 14.40
CA HIS A 33 -16.13 14.32 13.90
C HIS A 33 -15.60 14.37 12.46
N VAL A 34 -14.44 13.76 12.23
CA VAL A 34 -13.69 13.83 10.96
C VAL A 34 -13.57 12.47 10.25
N GLY A 35 -14.46 11.51 10.59
CA GLY A 35 -14.49 10.19 9.95
C GLY A 35 -13.22 9.37 10.19
N GLY A 36 -12.52 9.58 11.32
CA GLY A 36 -11.28 8.87 11.68
C GLY A 36 -10.01 9.41 11.03
N SER A 37 -10.10 10.45 10.20
CA SER A 37 -8.94 11.07 9.55
C SER A 37 -8.08 11.87 10.52
N LYS A 38 -6.76 11.77 10.38
CA LYS A 38 -5.79 12.52 11.20
C LYS A 38 -4.55 12.85 10.38
N ARG A 39 -3.98 14.03 10.58
CA ARG A 39 -2.64 14.39 10.10
C ARG A 39 -1.61 14.04 11.17
N ILE A 40 -0.51 13.42 10.76
CA ILE A 40 0.60 13.05 11.62
C ILE A 40 1.83 13.80 11.14
N GLU A 41 2.50 14.52 12.04
CA GLU A 41 3.81 15.11 11.77
C GLU A 41 4.88 14.03 11.74
N ILE A 42 5.71 14.05 10.68
CA ILE A 42 6.74 13.04 10.42
C ILE A 42 8.16 13.57 10.54
N GLY A 43 8.32 14.77 11.09
CA GLY A 43 9.60 15.48 11.18
C GLY A 43 9.87 16.37 9.96
N GLY A 44 10.86 17.26 10.09
CA GLY A 44 11.22 18.20 9.03
C GLY A 44 10.13 19.23 8.68
N GLY A 45 9.09 19.36 9.49
CA GLY A 45 7.94 20.23 9.22
C GLY A 45 6.90 19.63 8.27
N HIS A 46 7.06 18.35 7.91
CA HIS A 46 6.14 17.63 7.02
C HIS A 46 5.11 16.80 7.77
N TRP A 47 3.99 16.53 7.12
CA TRP A 47 2.90 15.72 7.65
C TRP A 47 2.36 14.73 6.63
N VAL A 48 1.81 13.63 7.13
CA VAL A 48 1.11 12.62 6.34
C VAL A 48 -0.32 12.45 6.82
N TRP A 49 -1.18 12.01 5.90
CA TRP A 49 -2.57 11.72 6.19
C TRP A 49 -2.75 10.27 6.63
N THR A 50 -3.61 10.07 7.62
CA THR A 50 -4.03 8.76 8.11
C THR A 50 -5.54 8.71 8.28
N LYS A 51 -6.14 7.51 8.22
CA LYS A 51 -7.56 7.29 8.54
C LYS A 51 -7.69 5.98 9.32
N LYS A 52 -8.36 6.07 10.47
CA LYS A 52 -8.76 4.90 11.25
C LYS A 52 -10.07 4.34 10.72
N VAL A 53 -10.16 3.01 10.58
CA VAL A 53 -11.36 2.26 10.19
C VAL A 53 -11.60 1.12 11.18
N GLY A 54 -12.86 0.92 11.53
CA GLY A 54 -13.25 -0.11 12.49
C GLY A 54 -12.94 0.24 13.95
N ASN A 55 -13.14 -0.74 14.81
CA ASN A 55 -12.86 -0.67 16.23
C ASN A 55 -12.57 -2.09 16.73
N GLY A 56 -11.48 -2.28 17.49
CA GLY A 56 -11.08 -3.60 18.00
C GLY A 56 -9.72 -3.55 18.69
N ASP A 57 -9.41 -4.63 19.43
CA ASP A 57 -8.14 -4.77 20.14
C ASP A 57 -6.99 -5.13 19.20
N THR A 58 -7.29 -5.85 18.12
CA THR A 58 -6.31 -6.12 17.05
C THR A 58 -6.19 -4.91 16.14
N LYS A 59 -4.98 -4.35 16.06
CA LYS A 59 -4.69 -3.15 15.28
C LYS A 59 -3.76 -3.45 14.13
N VAL A 60 -4.06 -2.94 12.95
CA VAL A 60 -3.26 -3.15 11.73
C VAL A 60 -2.94 -1.80 11.08
N LEU A 61 -1.68 -1.53 10.79
CA LEU A 61 -1.25 -0.41 9.95
C LEU A 61 -0.96 -0.94 8.55
N LEU A 62 -1.54 -0.31 7.52
CA LEU A 62 -1.39 -0.71 6.12
C LEU A 62 -0.39 0.22 5.42
N LEU A 63 0.63 -0.36 4.80
CA LEU A 63 1.62 0.33 3.99
C LEU A 63 1.36 0.06 2.50
N HIS A 64 0.96 1.10 1.77
CA HIS A 64 0.69 0.98 0.34
C HIS A 64 1.97 0.85 -0.50
N GLY A 65 1.78 0.30 -1.69
CA GLY A 65 2.79 0.10 -2.70
C GLY A 65 3.05 1.31 -3.61
N GLY A 66 3.48 1.03 -4.79
CA GLY A 66 3.92 1.95 -5.81
C GLY A 66 5.41 1.72 -6.08
N PRO A 67 6.36 2.50 -5.55
CA PRO A 67 6.20 3.66 -4.64
C PRO A 67 5.42 4.82 -5.24
N GLY A 68 4.86 5.67 -4.37
CA GLY A 68 4.10 6.86 -4.80
C GLY A 68 2.62 6.62 -5.14
N ALA A 69 2.07 5.40 -4.95
CA ALA A 69 0.63 5.14 -4.99
C ALA A 69 -0.07 5.70 -3.73
N ASP A 70 -1.22 5.17 -3.35
CA ASP A 70 -1.95 5.59 -2.16
C ASP A 70 -2.78 4.44 -1.57
N HIS A 71 -3.47 4.71 -0.46
CA HIS A 71 -4.25 3.72 0.30
C HIS A 71 -5.47 3.17 -0.45
N ARG A 72 -6.01 3.86 -1.47
CA ARG A 72 -7.34 3.55 -2.03
C ARG A 72 -7.50 2.11 -2.49
N TYR A 73 -6.47 1.47 -3.01
CA TYR A 73 -6.56 0.07 -3.37
C TYR A 73 -6.68 -0.89 -2.16
N PHE A 74 -6.55 -0.42 -0.95
CA PHE A 74 -6.88 -1.17 0.26
C PHE A 74 -8.34 -1.00 0.72
N GLU A 75 -9.16 -0.20 0.05
CA GLU A 75 -10.54 0.06 0.50
C GLU A 75 -11.37 -1.22 0.65
N GLY A 76 -11.08 -2.27 -0.13
CA GLY A 76 -11.71 -3.58 0.06
C GLY A 76 -11.51 -4.21 1.45
N PHE A 77 -10.50 -3.76 2.23
CA PHE A 77 -10.27 -4.22 3.60
C PHE A 77 -11.39 -3.77 4.55
N GLU A 78 -12.12 -2.70 4.22
CA GLU A 78 -13.26 -2.19 5.01
C GLU A 78 -14.40 -3.22 5.10
N ASP A 79 -14.53 -4.11 4.11
CA ASP A 79 -15.58 -5.14 4.08
C ASP A 79 -15.21 -6.38 4.92
N PHE A 80 -13.95 -6.57 5.32
CA PHE A 80 -13.51 -7.79 6.00
C PHE A 80 -12.99 -7.55 7.41
N LEU A 81 -12.11 -6.60 7.62
CA LEU A 81 -11.42 -6.43 8.90
C LEU A 81 -12.37 -5.98 10.03
N PRO A 82 -13.22 -4.95 9.85
CA PRO A 82 -14.13 -4.49 10.90
C PRO A 82 -15.13 -5.56 11.32
N LEU A 83 -15.64 -6.37 10.37
CA LEU A 83 -16.54 -7.50 10.67
C LEU A 83 -15.89 -8.54 11.57
N ASN A 84 -14.57 -8.56 11.63
CA ASN A 84 -13.78 -9.47 12.44
C ASN A 84 -13.19 -8.84 13.71
N GLY A 85 -13.69 -7.66 14.12
CA GLY A 85 -13.24 -6.95 15.31
C GLY A 85 -11.81 -6.44 15.20
N ILE A 86 -11.38 -6.10 13.99
CA ILE A 86 -10.04 -5.57 13.72
C ILE A 86 -10.16 -4.10 13.38
N GLU A 87 -9.41 -3.27 14.10
CA GLU A 87 -9.19 -1.86 13.83
C GLU A 87 -7.98 -1.72 12.93
N PHE A 88 -8.09 -0.95 11.85
CA PHE A 88 -6.95 -0.76 10.97
C PHE A 88 -6.82 0.69 10.52
N TYR A 89 -5.63 1.01 10.02
CA TYR A 89 -5.24 2.36 9.67
C TYR A 89 -4.71 2.40 8.25
N TYR A 90 -5.32 3.24 7.43
CA TYR A 90 -4.73 3.74 6.20
C TYR A 90 -3.71 4.82 6.53
N TYR A 91 -2.69 4.91 5.71
CA TYR A 91 -1.81 6.04 5.70
C TYR A 91 -1.30 6.27 4.27
N ASP A 92 -1.39 7.50 3.79
CA ASP A 92 -0.75 7.92 2.55
C ASP A 92 0.66 8.40 2.87
N GLN A 93 1.66 7.78 2.25
CA GLN A 93 3.06 8.17 2.42
C GLN A 93 3.30 9.60 1.90
N LEU A 94 4.37 10.25 2.31
CA LEU A 94 4.72 11.59 1.82
C LEU A 94 4.76 11.60 0.28
N ASP A 95 4.27 12.67 -0.33
CA ASP A 95 4.08 12.84 -1.77
C ASP A 95 2.98 11.94 -2.40
N SER A 96 2.23 11.19 -1.59
CA SER A 96 1.01 10.47 -2.01
C SER A 96 -0.25 11.32 -1.83
N THR A 97 -1.38 10.87 -2.37
CA THR A 97 -2.61 11.64 -2.67
C THR A 97 -3.08 12.62 -1.60
N ASN A 98 -3.28 12.18 -0.33
CA ASN A 98 -3.84 13.02 0.74
C ASN A 98 -2.77 13.63 1.67
N SER A 99 -1.51 13.18 1.55
CA SER A 99 -0.40 13.69 2.34
C SER A 99 0.19 14.96 1.72
N GLU A 100 1.06 15.61 2.47
CA GLU A 100 1.81 16.76 1.96
C GLU A 100 2.67 16.36 0.76
N LYS A 101 2.83 17.28 -0.18
CA LYS A 101 3.55 17.07 -1.43
C LYS A 101 4.67 18.09 -1.60
N PRO A 102 5.77 17.95 -0.85
CA PRO A 102 6.93 18.82 -1.03
C PRO A 102 7.58 18.67 -2.41
N ASN A 103 7.39 17.53 -3.08
CA ASN A 103 8.02 17.22 -4.37
C ASN A 103 9.54 17.37 -4.34
N ASP A 104 10.16 17.05 -3.21
CA ASP A 104 11.61 17.09 -3.01
C ASP A 104 12.20 15.68 -3.12
N PRO A 105 12.93 15.40 -4.22
CA PRO A 105 13.57 14.09 -4.40
C PRO A 105 14.55 13.71 -3.29
N SER A 106 15.11 14.67 -2.55
CA SER A 106 16.03 14.36 -1.45
C SER A 106 15.34 13.58 -0.32
N LEU A 107 14.01 13.74 -0.18
CA LEU A 107 13.19 13.06 0.81
C LEU A 107 12.78 11.64 0.39
N TRP A 108 12.94 11.24 -0.86
CA TRP A 108 12.49 9.94 -1.36
C TRP A 108 13.57 8.88 -1.21
N THR A 109 13.78 8.45 0.03
CA THR A 109 14.78 7.43 0.38
C THR A 109 14.17 6.34 1.26
N ILE A 110 14.63 5.09 1.11
CA ILE A 110 14.15 3.96 1.93
C ILE A 110 14.29 4.26 3.43
N PRO A 111 15.44 4.71 3.96
CA PRO A 111 15.57 4.99 5.39
C PRO A 111 14.59 6.05 5.89
N ARG A 112 14.37 7.10 5.11
CA ARG A 112 13.45 8.17 5.51
C ARG A 112 12.01 7.68 5.53
N TYR A 113 11.54 6.90 4.52
CA TYR A 113 10.20 6.31 4.54
C TYR A 113 10.04 5.29 5.68
N THR A 114 11.11 4.55 6.03
CA THR A 114 11.09 3.65 7.21
C THR A 114 10.88 4.45 8.51
N ASP A 115 11.57 5.57 8.67
CA ASP A 115 11.41 6.45 9.84
C ASP A 115 10.06 7.19 9.84
N GLU A 116 9.48 7.44 8.68
CA GLU A 116 8.11 7.95 8.53
C GLU A 116 7.08 6.96 9.11
N VAL A 117 7.21 5.65 8.84
CA VAL A 117 6.33 4.63 9.45
C VAL A 117 6.39 4.68 10.98
N GLU A 118 7.60 4.86 11.56
CA GLU A 118 7.74 5.00 13.02
C GLU A 118 7.10 6.29 13.55
N ALA A 119 7.21 7.39 12.83
CA ALA A 119 6.54 8.64 13.19
C ALA A 119 4.99 8.47 13.15
N VAL A 120 4.48 7.79 12.12
CA VAL A 120 3.05 7.46 12.00
C VAL A 120 2.60 6.57 13.17
N ARG A 121 3.33 5.49 13.47
CA ARG A 121 3.05 4.64 14.63
C ARG A 121 2.90 5.45 15.91
N ARG A 122 3.89 6.29 16.21
CA ARG A 122 3.87 7.15 17.42
C ARG A 122 2.73 8.14 17.41
N GLY A 123 2.48 8.80 16.28
CA GLY A 123 1.40 9.76 16.12
C GLY A 123 0.00 9.14 16.26
N LEU A 124 -0.17 7.87 15.90
CA LEU A 124 -1.39 7.09 16.09
C LEU A 124 -1.49 6.43 17.48
N GLY A 125 -0.41 6.42 18.26
CA GLY A 125 -0.37 5.75 19.57
C GLY A 125 -0.44 4.22 19.45
N LEU A 126 0.10 3.65 18.38
CA LEU A 126 0.12 2.20 18.16
C LEU A 126 1.27 1.57 18.93
N ASP A 127 0.94 0.62 19.79
CA ASP A 127 1.90 -0.25 20.47
C ASP A 127 1.39 -1.69 20.37
N GLN A 128 2.31 -2.65 20.08
CA GLN A 128 1.96 -4.05 19.83
C GLN A 128 0.88 -4.22 18.75
N PHE A 129 1.17 -3.77 17.54
CA PHE A 129 0.28 -3.79 16.38
C PHE A 129 0.79 -4.72 15.28
N TYR A 130 -0.07 -5.05 14.33
CA TYR A 130 0.31 -5.74 13.10
C TYR A 130 0.68 -4.69 12.03
N LEU A 131 1.78 -4.92 11.34
CA LEU A 131 2.17 -4.14 10.18
C LEU A 131 1.96 -4.98 8.92
N LEU A 132 1.14 -4.48 7.98
CA LEU A 132 0.96 -5.09 6.68
C LEU A 132 1.51 -4.17 5.61
N GLY A 133 2.49 -4.65 4.86
CA GLY A 133 3.02 -3.94 3.70
C GLY A 133 2.76 -4.72 2.40
N HIS A 134 2.24 -4.04 1.40
CA HIS A 134 1.99 -4.60 0.07
C HIS A 134 2.94 -3.99 -0.95
N SER A 135 3.56 -4.80 -1.80
CA SER A 135 4.47 -4.33 -2.85
C SER A 135 5.62 -3.49 -2.24
N TRP A 136 5.91 -2.29 -2.74
CA TRP A 136 6.84 -1.34 -2.09
C TRP A 136 6.59 -1.19 -0.58
N GLY A 137 5.33 -1.19 -0.13
CA GLY A 137 5.00 -1.21 1.30
C GLY A 137 5.53 -2.44 2.02
N GLY A 138 5.67 -3.58 1.34
CA GLY A 138 6.31 -4.79 1.84
C GLY A 138 7.80 -4.63 2.07
N LEU A 139 8.50 -3.93 1.18
CA LEU A 139 9.89 -3.52 1.37
C LEU A 139 10.03 -2.66 2.64
N LEU A 140 9.18 -1.63 2.78
CA LEU A 140 9.17 -0.78 3.97
C LEU A 140 8.85 -1.57 5.25
N ALA A 141 7.97 -2.57 5.17
CA ALA A 141 7.62 -3.42 6.30
C ALA A 141 8.81 -4.29 6.75
N ILE A 142 9.63 -4.79 5.81
CA ILE A 142 10.89 -5.49 6.11
C ILE A 142 11.87 -4.53 6.80
N GLU A 143 12.12 -3.35 6.24
CA GLU A 143 13.03 -2.35 6.82
C GLU A 143 12.56 -1.92 8.23
N TYR A 144 11.25 -1.69 8.39
CA TYR A 144 10.67 -1.36 9.67
C TYR A 144 10.88 -2.49 10.70
N ALA A 145 10.62 -3.72 10.33
CA ALA A 145 10.82 -4.86 11.23
C ALA A 145 12.29 -5.02 11.63
N LEU A 146 13.24 -4.84 10.72
CA LEU A 146 14.66 -4.90 11.03
C LEU A 146 15.08 -3.84 12.05
N LYS A 147 14.42 -2.68 12.09
CA LYS A 147 14.78 -1.55 12.95
C LYS A 147 13.90 -1.42 14.21
N TYR A 148 12.60 -1.77 14.12
CA TYR A 148 11.58 -1.41 15.11
C TYR A 148 10.65 -2.58 15.51
N GLN A 149 11.02 -3.84 15.26
CA GLN A 149 10.16 -5.00 15.50
C GLN A 149 9.66 -5.15 16.96
N GLN A 150 10.29 -4.50 17.94
CA GLN A 150 9.84 -4.53 19.33
C GLN A 150 8.42 -3.97 19.53
N HIS A 151 7.91 -3.19 18.57
CA HIS A 151 6.57 -2.64 18.58
C HIS A 151 5.56 -3.51 17.84
N LEU A 152 6.01 -4.55 17.12
CA LEU A 152 5.16 -5.40 16.31
C LEU A 152 4.62 -6.60 17.08
N LYS A 153 3.32 -6.85 16.95
CA LYS A 153 2.65 -8.10 17.31
C LYS A 153 2.79 -9.16 16.21
N GLY A 154 2.84 -8.72 14.98
CA GLY A 154 3.07 -9.54 13.80
C GLY A 154 3.36 -8.70 12.56
N LEU A 155 3.94 -9.32 11.55
CA LEU A 155 4.32 -8.72 10.28
C LEU A 155 3.64 -9.47 9.13
N VAL A 156 3.08 -8.74 8.17
CA VAL A 156 2.58 -9.30 6.90
C VAL A 156 3.31 -8.64 5.75
N ILE A 157 4.01 -9.44 4.95
CA ILE A 157 4.68 -9.02 3.72
C ILE A 157 3.84 -9.58 2.58
N SER A 158 3.13 -8.71 1.88
CA SER A 158 2.24 -9.10 0.79
C SER A 158 2.84 -8.70 -0.55
N ASN A 159 3.08 -9.69 -1.41
CA ASN A 159 3.48 -9.48 -2.80
C ASN A 159 4.75 -8.62 -2.94
N MET A 160 5.81 -9.00 -2.18
CA MET A 160 7.12 -8.35 -2.24
C MET A 160 8.24 -9.33 -1.92
N ALA A 161 9.25 -9.41 -2.79
CA ALA A 161 10.48 -10.16 -2.56
C ALA A 161 11.41 -9.44 -1.55
N ALA A 162 12.34 -10.17 -0.94
CA ALA A 162 13.34 -9.57 -0.06
C ALA A 162 14.55 -8.97 -0.80
N SER A 163 14.45 -8.83 -2.12
CA SER A 163 15.51 -8.27 -2.96
C SER A 163 14.93 -7.70 -4.26
N THR A 164 15.41 -6.52 -4.66
CA THR A 164 15.06 -5.94 -5.97
C THR A 164 15.70 -6.70 -7.13
N ASP A 165 16.84 -7.34 -6.92
CA ASP A 165 17.46 -8.17 -7.98
C ASP A 165 16.62 -9.42 -8.25
N SER A 166 16.04 -10.06 -7.21
CA SER A 166 15.08 -11.17 -7.36
C SER A 166 13.85 -10.74 -8.15
N PHE A 167 13.28 -9.57 -7.83
CA PHE A 167 12.17 -9.00 -8.59
C PHE A 167 12.53 -8.82 -10.07
N VAL A 168 13.66 -8.16 -10.37
CA VAL A 168 14.11 -7.92 -11.76
C VAL A 168 14.35 -9.22 -12.52
N GLU A 169 14.92 -10.24 -11.86
CA GLU A 169 15.09 -11.57 -12.45
C GLU A 169 13.74 -12.17 -12.85
N HIS A 170 12.76 -12.12 -11.95
CA HIS A 170 11.44 -12.70 -12.22
C HIS A 170 10.70 -11.96 -13.33
N VAL A 171 10.60 -10.62 -13.30
CA VAL A 171 9.92 -9.86 -14.35
C VAL A 171 10.61 -9.99 -15.71
N THR A 172 11.95 -10.17 -15.72
CA THR A 172 12.71 -10.47 -16.94
C THR A 172 12.31 -11.83 -17.50
N LYS A 173 12.15 -12.84 -16.64
CA LYS A 173 11.65 -14.18 -17.02
C LYS A 173 10.22 -14.10 -17.57
N LEU A 174 9.32 -13.35 -16.92
CA LEU A 174 7.96 -13.12 -17.42
C LEU A 174 7.99 -12.44 -18.80
N ARG A 175 8.78 -11.38 -18.95
CA ARG A 175 8.97 -10.68 -20.22
C ARG A 175 9.47 -11.57 -21.33
N SER A 176 10.34 -12.53 -21.03
CA SER A 176 10.87 -13.47 -22.02
C SER A 176 9.78 -14.32 -22.70
N GLN A 177 8.63 -14.48 -22.04
CA GLN A 177 7.49 -15.24 -22.54
C GLN A 177 6.59 -14.41 -23.48
N PHE A 178 6.78 -13.09 -23.58
CA PHE A 178 6.00 -12.27 -24.49
C PHE A 178 6.35 -12.53 -25.96
N PRO A 179 5.42 -12.32 -26.90
CA PRO A 179 5.72 -12.40 -28.34
C PRO A 179 6.92 -11.52 -28.72
N ALA A 180 7.71 -11.97 -29.70
CA ALA A 180 8.96 -11.30 -30.09
C ALA A 180 8.74 -9.83 -30.52
N ASP A 181 7.64 -9.56 -31.23
CA ASP A 181 7.28 -8.19 -31.65
C ASP A 181 6.93 -7.28 -30.47
N VAL A 182 6.27 -7.83 -29.43
CA VAL A 182 5.97 -7.09 -28.19
C VAL A 182 7.27 -6.75 -27.45
N ARG A 183 8.17 -7.73 -27.29
CA ARG A 183 9.47 -7.48 -26.65
C ARG A 183 10.29 -6.42 -27.38
N ALA A 184 10.33 -6.49 -28.71
CA ALA A 184 11.05 -5.52 -29.54
C ALA A 184 10.46 -4.09 -29.40
N LYS A 185 9.12 -3.95 -29.30
CA LYS A 185 8.47 -2.65 -29.08
C LYS A 185 8.78 -2.09 -27.68
N LEU A 186 8.71 -2.90 -26.62
CA LEU A 186 9.07 -2.48 -25.27
C LEU A 186 10.53 -1.98 -25.26
N GLU A 187 11.44 -2.76 -25.80
CA GLU A 187 12.87 -2.41 -25.87
C GLU A 187 13.12 -1.12 -26.67
N PHE A 188 12.38 -0.89 -27.75
CA PHE A 188 12.47 0.36 -28.54
C PHE A 188 12.14 1.61 -27.68
N TYR A 189 11.04 1.57 -26.92
CA TYR A 189 10.65 2.68 -26.07
C TYR A 189 11.62 2.89 -24.90
N GLU A 190 12.08 1.81 -24.27
CA GLU A 190 13.01 1.86 -23.15
C GLU A 190 14.38 2.43 -23.56
N LYS A 191 14.93 1.98 -24.72
CA LYS A 191 16.18 2.53 -25.27
C LYS A 191 16.08 4.00 -25.66
N ALA A 192 14.88 4.43 -26.05
CA ALA A 192 14.61 5.82 -26.41
C ALA A 192 14.27 6.71 -25.20
N ASP A 193 14.26 6.18 -23.97
CA ASP A 193 13.79 6.83 -22.75
C ASP A 193 12.36 7.41 -22.88
N LYS A 194 11.47 6.63 -23.56
CA LYS A 194 10.08 6.98 -23.86
C LYS A 194 9.07 6.09 -23.14
N THR A 195 9.36 5.71 -21.90
CA THR A 195 8.48 4.84 -21.12
C THR A 195 7.18 5.52 -20.69
N GLU A 196 7.09 6.85 -20.80
CA GLU A 196 5.86 7.63 -20.57
C GLU A 196 4.95 7.69 -21.83
N ASP A 197 5.40 7.16 -22.97
CA ASP A 197 4.62 7.16 -24.21
C ASP A 197 3.35 6.32 -24.03
N PRO A 198 2.14 6.83 -24.42
CA PRO A 198 0.90 6.09 -24.30
C PRO A 198 0.90 4.70 -24.92
N ALA A 199 1.64 4.51 -26.01
CA ALA A 199 1.75 3.20 -26.67
C ALA A 199 2.59 2.20 -25.85
N TYR A 200 3.62 2.66 -25.14
CA TYR A 200 4.36 1.85 -24.19
C TYR A 200 3.48 1.46 -22.99
N GLN A 201 2.78 2.46 -22.42
CA GLN A 201 1.87 2.22 -21.29
C GLN A 201 0.74 1.24 -21.67
N GLN A 202 0.20 1.34 -22.88
CA GLN A 202 -0.78 0.37 -23.39
C GLN A 202 -0.22 -1.04 -23.49
N LEU A 203 1.04 -1.19 -23.96
CA LEU A 203 1.69 -2.50 -24.01
C LEU A 203 1.90 -3.10 -22.62
N LEU A 204 2.35 -2.29 -21.63
CA LEU A 204 2.46 -2.73 -20.24
C LEU A 204 1.10 -3.17 -19.70
N PHE A 205 0.06 -2.35 -19.90
CA PHE A 205 -1.28 -2.66 -19.41
C PHE A 205 -1.79 -3.98 -19.97
N GLU A 206 -1.70 -4.19 -21.29
CA GLU A 206 -2.23 -5.38 -21.97
C GLU A 206 -1.39 -6.64 -21.73
N ARG A 207 -0.09 -6.53 -21.49
CA ARG A 207 0.83 -7.67 -21.45
C ARG A 207 1.38 -8.00 -20.08
N LEU A 208 1.42 -7.01 -19.18
CA LEU A 208 1.88 -7.19 -17.81
C LEU A 208 0.71 -7.01 -16.84
N TYR A 209 0.09 -5.84 -16.80
CA TYR A 209 -0.82 -5.48 -15.72
C TYR A 209 -2.09 -6.33 -15.68
N LYS A 210 -2.74 -6.58 -16.82
CA LYS A 210 -3.93 -7.45 -16.90
C LYS A 210 -3.65 -8.92 -16.53
N ILE A 211 -2.40 -9.34 -16.55
CA ILE A 211 -2.03 -10.74 -16.32
C ILE A 211 -1.46 -10.92 -14.91
N PHE A 212 -0.59 -9.99 -14.49
CA PHE A 212 0.22 -10.15 -13.29
C PHE A 212 -0.09 -9.13 -12.17
N ILE A 213 -0.78 -8.01 -12.48
CA ILE A 213 -1.14 -7.02 -11.46
C ILE A 213 -2.58 -7.21 -10.97
N CYS A 214 -3.56 -7.22 -11.89
CA CYS A 214 -4.96 -7.51 -11.54
C CYS A 214 -5.66 -8.22 -12.69
N ARG A 215 -6.19 -9.40 -12.42
CA ARG A 215 -6.79 -10.30 -13.42
C ARG A 215 -8.30 -10.13 -13.58
N LEU A 216 -8.90 -9.23 -12.83
CA LEU A 216 -10.32 -8.87 -12.99
C LEU A 216 -10.53 -8.02 -14.25
N ASP A 217 -11.70 -8.13 -14.86
CA ASP A 217 -12.13 -7.27 -15.96
C ASP A 217 -13.64 -6.99 -15.81
N PRO A 218 -14.05 -5.74 -15.53
CA PRO A 218 -13.21 -4.55 -15.34
C PRO A 218 -12.42 -4.59 -14.01
N TRP A 219 -11.35 -3.78 -13.95
CA TRP A 219 -10.62 -3.58 -12.71
C TRP A 219 -11.49 -2.89 -11.66
N PRO A 220 -11.34 -3.23 -10.37
CA PRO A 220 -12.06 -2.58 -9.28
C PRO A 220 -11.79 -1.08 -9.22
N ASP A 221 -12.84 -0.28 -8.98
CA ASP A 221 -12.74 1.18 -8.87
C ASP A 221 -11.68 1.67 -7.89
N PRO A 222 -11.49 1.09 -6.68
CA PRO A 222 -10.42 1.49 -5.77
C PRO A 222 -9.03 1.34 -6.38
N VAL A 223 -8.78 0.28 -7.17
CA VAL A 223 -7.51 0.06 -7.87
C VAL A 223 -7.30 1.13 -8.94
N LEU A 224 -8.33 1.38 -9.77
CA LEU A 224 -8.27 2.42 -10.82
C LEU A 224 -8.01 3.81 -10.24
N ARG A 225 -8.67 4.15 -9.12
CA ARG A 225 -8.48 5.45 -8.46
C ARG A 225 -7.09 5.60 -7.85
N SER A 226 -6.53 4.53 -7.29
CA SER A 226 -5.17 4.57 -6.75
C SER A 226 -4.13 4.74 -7.85
N LEU A 227 -4.26 4.00 -8.96
CA LEU A 227 -3.37 4.16 -10.11
C LEU A 227 -3.50 5.55 -10.75
N GLY A 228 -4.72 6.10 -10.83
CA GLY A 228 -4.95 7.47 -11.33
C GLY A 228 -4.34 8.57 -10.45
N GLY A 229 -4.08 8.29 -9.18
CA GLY A 229 -3.44 9.20 -8.23
C GLY A 229 -1.93 8.97 -8.05
N TRP A 230 -1.35 8.04 -8.78
CA TRP A 230 0.03 7.61 -8.61
C TRP A 230 1.04 8.72 -8.91
N ASN A 231 1.93 9.04 -7.97
CA ASN A 231 3.02 9.99 -8.16
C ASN A 231 4.19 9.35 -8.93
N GLN A 232 4.18 9.53 -10.24
CA GLN A 232 5.19 8.96 -11.14
C GLN A 232 6.60 9.52 -10.90
N HIS A 233 6.74 10.71 -10.27
CA HIS A 233 8.06 11.27 -9.93
C HIS A 233 8.71 10.47 -8.79
N VAL A 234 7.93 10.15 -7.75
CA VAL A 234 8.39 9.29 -6.64
C VAL A 234 8.76 7.91 -7.19
N TYR A 235 7.91 7.32 -8.03
CA TYR A 235 8.16 6.05 -8.67
C TYR A 235 9.49 6.04 -9.45
N LYS A 236 9.67 7.00 -10.35
CA LYS A 236 10.86 7.10 -11.21
C LYS A 236 12.16 7.23 -10.41
N VAL A 237 12.15 7.94 -9.28
CA VAL A 237 13.33 8.11 -8.42
C VAL A 237 13.64 6.87 -7.60
N LEU A 238 12.62 6.17 -7.10
CA LEU A 238 12.79 5.00 -6.23
C LEU A 238 12.95 3.71 -7.04
N GLN A 239 12.02 3.38 -7.92
CA GLN A 239 12.03 2.18 -8.75
C GLN A 239 12.91 2.37 -9.99
N GLY A 240 12.63 3.40 -10.75
CA GLY A 240 13.27 3.64 -12.04
C GLY A 240 12.24 3.94 -13.12
N ARG A 241 12.64 3.79 -14.37
CA ARG A 241 11.83 4.19 -15.54
C ARG A 241 10.89 3.10 -16.07
N SER A 242 11.02 1.88 -15.61
CA SER A 242 10.29 0.72 -16.14
C SER A 242 10.00 -0.31 -15.04
N GLU A 243 8.91 -1.06 -15.18
CA GLU A 243 8.60 -2.23 -14.35
C GLU A 243 9.60 -3.38 -14.52
N PHE A 244 10.35 -3.39 -15.60
CA PHE A 244 11.33 -4.43 -15.88
C PHE A 244 12.74 -4.12 -15.37
N GLU A 245 12.95 -2.97 -14.75
CA GLU A 245 14.26 -2.50 -14.31
C GLU A 245 14.16 -1.78 -12.96
N ALA A 246 14.97 -2.18 -11.99
CA ALA A 246 15.18 -1.39 -10.78
C ALA A 246 16.42 -0.51 -10.96
N THR A 247 16.26 0.64 -11.60
CA THR A 247 17.36 1.59 -11.88
C THR A 247 17.42 2.77 -10.92
N GLY A 248 16.39 2.95 -10.11
CA GLY A 248 16.28 4.00 -9.10
C GLY A 248 17.00 3.66 -7.80
N ARG A 249 16.59 4.31 -6.70
CA ARG A 249 17.23 4.16 -5.38
C ARG A 249 17.00 2.80 -4.71
N MET A 250 16.06 2.00 -5.22
CA MET A 250 15.85 0.61 -4.80
C MET A 250 16.87 -0.35 -5.40
N LYS A 251 17.63 0.08 -6.40
CA LYS A 251 18.64 -0.78 -7.06
C LYS A 251 19.60 -1.39 -6.05
N GLY A 252 19.73 -2.72 -6.10
CA GLY A 252 20.61 -3.49 -5.22
C GLY A 252 20.16 -3.55 -3.77
N TRP A 253 18.90 -3.18 -3.47
CA TRP A 253 18.33 -3.45 -2.16
C TRP A 253 18.16 -4.96 -1.99
N ASP A 254 18.76 -5.52 -0.94
CA ASP A 254 18.75 -6.96 -0.63
C ASP A 254 18.72 -7.17 0.88
N ARG A 255 17.79 -8.01 1.35
CA ARG A 255 17.61 -8.36 2.77
C ARG A 255 17.54 -9.87 3.00
N TRP A 256 17.84 -10.68 2.02
CA TRP A 256 17.81 -12.15 2.19
C TRP A 256 18.59 -12.61 3.43
N ASN A 257 19.79 -12.09 3.64
CA ASN A 257 20.64 -12.45 4.77
C ASN A 257 20.21 -11.81 6.09
N ASP A 258 19.34 -10.81 6.03
CA ASP A 258 18.88 -10.07 7.22
C ASP A 258 17.56 -10.65 7.78
N LEU A 259 16.81 -11.43 7.01
CA LEU A 259 15.51 -11.96 7.42
C LEU A 259 15.59 -12.77 8.74
N ALA A 260 16.68 -13.49 8.98
CA ALA A 260 16.88 -14.23 10.22
C ALA A 260 16.95 -13.32 11.48
N LYS A 261 17.10 -12.00 11.33
CA LYS A 261 17.08 -11.02 12.42
C LYS A 261 15.67 -10.61 12.82
N ILE A 262 14.67 -10.81 11.97
CA ILE A 262 13.26 -10.52 12.24
C ILE A 262 12.70 -11.68 13.08
N LYS A 263 12.42 -11.41 14.36
CA LYS A 263 11.96 -12.43 15.32
C LYS A 263 10.45 -12.43 15.53
N VAL A 264 9.78 -11.37 15.09
CA VAL A 264 8.31 -11.29 15.15
C VAL A 264 7.70 -12.28 14.17
N ARG A 265 6.58 -12.92 14.58
CA ARG A 265 5.83 -13.81 13.68
C ARG A 265 5.49 -13.09 12.37
N THR A 266 5.74 -13.76 11.26
CA THR A 266 5.64 -13.13 9.94
C THR A 266 4.91 -14.02 8.95
N LEU A 267 3.93 -13.44 8.23
CA LEU A 267 3.26 -14.04 7.09
C LEU A 267 3.76 -13.41 5.79
N ALA A 268 4.38 -14.21 4.92
CA ALA A 268 4.70 -13.85 3.55
C ALA A 268 3.57 -14.31 2.64
N MET A 269 2.87 -13.37 2.01
CA MET A 269 1.77 -13.62 1.09
C MET A 269 2.22 -13.35 -0.34
N GLY A 270 1.85 -14.21 -1.27
CA GLY A 270 2.13 -14.03 -2.70
C GLY A 270 1.03 -14.65 -3.55
N ALA A 271 1.21 -14.62 -4.85
CA ALA A 271 0.25 -15.18 -5.77
C ALA A 271 0.93 -15.85 -6.98
N ARG A 272 0.28 -16.85 -7.54
CA ARG A 272 0.80 -17.62 -8.67
C ARG A 272 1.04 -16.76 -9.93
N TYR A 273 0.19 -15.78 -10.15
CA TYR A 273 0.24 -14.89 -11.32
C TYR A 273 0.73 -13.50 -10.93
N ASP A 274 1.69 -13.42 -10.03
CA ASP A 274 2.28 -12.16 -9.57
C ASP A 274 3.50 -11.77 -10.41
N GLU A 275 3.82 -10.51 -10.45
CA GLU A 275 5.12 -10.01 -10.91
C GLU A 275 6.24 -10.26 -9.90
N MET A 276 5.90 -10.55 -8.64
CA MET A 276 6.83 -11.07 -7.63
C MET A 276 6.84 -12.60 -7.67
N ASP A 277 8.02 -13.23 -7.65
CA ASP A 277 8.09 -14.70 -7.67
C ASP A 277 7.44 -15.29 -6.41
N PRO A 278 6.39 -16.12 -6.51
CA PRO A 278 5.79 -16.76 -5.34
C PRO A 278 6.78 -17.66 -4.59
N GLU A 279 7.82 -18.18 -5.25
CA GLU A 279 8.87 -18.96 -4.59
C GLU A 279 9.73 -18.10 -3.66
N ASP A 280 9.86 -16.80 -3.93
CA ASP A 280 10.51 -15.86 -2.99
C ASP A 280 9.71 -15.71 -1.70
N MET A 281 8.37 -15.73 -1.75
CA MET A 281 7.54 -15.72 -0.53
C MET A 281 7.75 -17.00 0.29
N ARG A 282 7.80 -18.17 -0.36
CA ARG A 282 8.12 -19.44 0.31
C ARG A 282 9.51 -19.42 0.92
N ARG A 283 10.50 -18.93 0.17
CA ARG A 283 11.88 -18.77 0.65
C ARG A 283 11.97 -17.83 1.86
N MET A 284 11.27 -16.67 1.80
CA MET A 284 11.22 -15.75 2.96
C MET A 284 10.71 -16.48 4.20
N ALA A 285 9.61 -17.22 4.09
CA ALA A 285 9.05 -17.94 5.22
C ALA A 285 10.04 -18.96 5.85
N THR A 286 10.91 -19.57 5.04
CA THR A 286 11.93 -20.51 5.56
C THR A 286 13.12 -19.81 6.22
N LEU A 287 13.42 -18.57 5.86
CA LEU A 287 14.51 -17.78 6.41
C LEU A 287 14.12 -16.98 7.67
N LEU A 288 12.85 -16.71 7.83
CA LEU A 288 12.28 -16.05 9.01
C LEU A 288 12.16 -17.04 10.16
N PRO A 289 12.60 -16.74 11.38
CA PRO A 289 12.51 -17.66 12.52
C PRO A 289 11.10 -18.12 12.90
N ASP A 290 10.08 -17.27 12.70
CA ASP A 290 8.65 -17.57 12.86
C ASP A 290 7.91 -17.13 11.59
N GLY A 291 8.32 -17.72 10.46
CA GLY A 291 7.82 -17.40 9.13
C GLY A 291 6.76 -18.40 8.64
N GLN A 292 5.71 -17.87 8.05
CA GLN A 292 4.67 -18.62 7.35
C GLN A 292 4.53 -18.08 5.93
N ALA A 293 4.19 -18.94 4.97
CA ALA A 293 3.88 -18.52 3.60
C ALA A 293 2.46 -18.90 3.23
N TRP A 294 1.79 -18.00 2.50
CA TRP A 294 0.56 -18.29 1.81
C TRP A 294 0.65 -17.82 0.36
N ILE A 295 0.27 -18.68 -0.58
CA ILE A 295 0.30 -18.37 -2.01
C ILE A 295 -1.09 -18.56 -2.58
N SER A 296 -1.65 -17.51 -3.17
CA SER A 296 -2.86 -17.61 -3.97
C SER A 296 -2.59 -18.42 -5.25
N GLU A 297 -3.40 -19.45 -5.48
CA GLU A 297 -3.30 -20.29 -6.69
C GLU A 297 -3.97 -19.64 -7.91
N THR A 298 -4.82 -18.64 -7.72
CA THR A 298 -5.63 -18.02 -8.77
C THR A 298 -5.41 -16.52 -8.90
N GLY A 299 -4.90 -15.87 -7.88
CA GLY A 299 -4.68 -14.42 -7.82
C GLY A 299 -3.38 -13.95 -8.46
N SER A 300 -3.24 -12.64 -8.49
CA SER A 300 -2.08 -11.90 -9.00
C SER A 300 -1.54 -10.93 -7.95
N HIS A 301 -0.82 -9.87 -8.34
CA HIS A 301 -0.28 -8.86 -7.43
C HIS A 301 -1.36 -8.24 -6.52
N PHE A 302 -2.57 -8.05 -7.04
CA PHE A 302 -3.75 -7.64 -6.27
C PHE A 302 -4.63 -8.83 -5.86
N ALA A 303 -4.05 -9.89 -5.27
CA ALA A 303 -4.78 -11.06 -4.79
C ALA A 303 -5.89 -10.71 -3.78
N MET A 304 -5.78 -9.57 -3.08
CA MET A 304 -6.84 -9.02 -2.23
C MET A 304 -8.12 -8.65 -3.01
N TYR A 305 -8.08 -8.68 -4.34
CA TYR A 305 -9.22 -8.49 -5.23
C TYR A 305 -9.52 -9.72 -6.10
N ASP A 306 -8.52 -10.24 -6.81
CA ASP A 306 -8.75 -11.30 -7.80
C ASP A 306 -8.70 -12.73 -7.21
N ASP A 307 -8.34 -12.86 -5.94
CA ASP A 307 -8.56 -14.05 -5.10
C ASP A 307 -9.02 -13.65 -3.68
N GLN A 308 -9.94 -12.70 -3.63
CA GLN A 308 -10.33 -11.94 -2.43
C GLN A 308 -10.69 -12.84 -1.24
N HIS A 309 -11.55 -13.85 -1.46
CA HIS A 309 -12.01 -14.71 -0.37
C HIS A 309 -10.85 -15.44 0.33
N ASN A 310 -9.99 -16.08 -0.46
CA ASN A 310 -8.87 -16.87 0.06
C ASN A 310 -7.79 -15.96 0.67
N TYR A 311 -7.53 -14.77 0.07
CA TYR A 311 -6.61 -13.78 0.61
C TYR A 311 -7.03 -13.36 2.02
N PHE A 312 -8.28 -12.92 2.19
CA PHE A 312 -8.76 -12.50 3.52
C PHE A 312 -8.91 -13.65 4.50
N GLN A 313 -9.22 -14.86 4.04
CA GLN A 313 -9.22 -16.04 4.91
C GLN A 313 -7.83 -16.30 5.51
N ALA A 314 -6.79 -16.26 4.70
CA ALA A 314 -5.41 -16.44 5.15
C ALA A 314 -4.95 -15.29 6.06
N LEU A 315 -5.20 -14.04 5.66
CA LEU A 315 -4.85 -12.86 6.45
C LEU A 315 -5.54 -12.87 7.83
N LEU A 316 -6.85 -13.09 7.87
CA LEU A 316 -7.62 -13.13 9.12
C LEU A 316 -7.19 -14.30 10.01
N GLY A 317 -6.88 -15.47 9.45
CA GLY A 317 -6.30 -16.59 10.18
C GLY A 317 -5.01 -16.21 10.89
N PHE A 318 -4.12 -15.48 10.23
CA PHE A 318 -2.88 -14.98 10.82
C PHE A 318 -3.12 -13.90 11.88
N LEU A 319 -4.00 -12.93 11.63
CA LEU A 319 -4.27 -11.82 12.57
C LEU A 319 -4.95 -12.25 13.86
N LYS A 320 -5.68 -13.38 13.85
CA LYS A 320 -6.45 -13.92 15.01
C LYS A 320 -5.74 -15.03 15.77
N GLY A 321 -4.75 -15.70 15.18
CA GLY A 321 -3.90 -16.71 15.83
C GLY A 321 -2.70 -16.06 16.46
#